data_e50918c019cd7bb118062a8df2327352
#
_entry.id   e50918c019cd7bb118062a8df2327352
#
_cell.length_a   1.000
_cell.length_b   1.000
_cell.length_c   1.000
_cell.angle_alpha   90.00
_cell.angle_beta   90.00
_cell.angle_gamma   90.00
#
_symmetry.space_group_name_H-M   'P 1'
#
loop_
_entity.id
_entity.type
_entity.pdbx_description
1 polymer ?
#
loop_
_entity_poly.entity_id
_entity_poly.type
_entity_poly.pdbx_seq_one_letter_code
_entity_poly.pdbx_strand_id
1 'polypeptide(L)'
;MKIDRFIKINRKFWSQFRTKDNGKKLLIEEPGNPAITHANAIFAKIINQAKGYVPVWLHDECCQKLEILQSYFPDAKIMTTQKKLFSQRIRAVIIASIKFLKIYFTRDILNFYYDGIKYGDILYDTYLFENKLATIKKIDFKILKNIAKCIFRHLKIKNILQNGDYAGVLVSHQTGISGGVMLRTALRYGYQGYLRCGHHQSTLQCHKKLNDVYNYEYKPSPADINQIIVQLKPNFKKTFLEILKKQISGKTTKEELDAFSKNNKYYTNRASFNKDHGLNPNKKNVFIMLHAFNDYPHSHFRWMIFKDYYDWFIQTLEFAKKNNKVNWIFKQHPSIKYYPTKDVDFKKLFSECPDNIIYINENNQIDTRSLIYCADLIVTCLGSAGFELPAMGGIPSLVAGNNVYTGLGFSLEPKTKKEYFEILDKAYKIERLTPQARGRAQAAYIYIYQFSRVDISVCPILSRDEEKNKNINSWYWKKATKLYQEKKDVFLREVKNYIKDVSQPNFKQLTSFKDDQL
;
A
#
# COMPACT_ATOMS: atom_id res chain seq x y z
N MET A 1 18.99 -24.32 -14.04
CA MET A 1 20.33 -23.63 -14.02
C MET A 1 20.34 -22.28 -13.28
N LYS A 2 19.42 -21.31 -13.49
CA LYS A 2 19.51 -20.00 -12.81
C LYS A 2 18.96 -20.02 -11.38
N ILE A 3 17.89 -20.75 -11.12
CA ILE A 3 17.27 -20.89 -9.79
C ILE A 3 18.14 -21.72 -8.86
N ASP A 4 18.79 -22.77 -9.37
CA ASP A 4 19.67 -23.65 -8.59
C ASP A 4 20.85 -22.89 -7.98
N ARG A 5 21.38 -21.89 -8.71
CA ARG A 5 22.45 -21.01 -8.18
C ARG A 5 21.94 -20.17 -7.04
N PHE A 6 20.74 -19.62 -7.13
CA PHE A 6 20.08 -18.89 -6.03
C PHE A 6 19.93 -19.81 -4.82
N ILE A 7 19.34 -20.98 -4.99
CA ILE A 7 19.10 -21.96 -3.93
C ILE A 7 20.40 -22.29 -3.19
N LYS A 8 21.50 -22.54 -3.92
CA LYS A 8 22.82 -22.86 -3.34
C LYS A 8 23.36 -21.70 -2.48
N ILE A 9 23.31 -20.46 -2.99
CA ILE A 9 23.81 -19.27 -2.27
C ILE A 9 22.92 -18.95 -1.07
N ASN A 10 21.61 -19.00 -1.24
CA ASN A 10 20.64 -18.73 -0.20
C ASN A 10 20.78 -19.75 0.96
N ARG A 11 20.88 -21.05 0.64
CA ARG A 11 21.12 -22.13 1.60
C ARG A 11 22.41 -21.88 2.39
N LYS A 12 23.52 -21.54 1.71
CA LYS A 12 24.80 -21.22 2.36
C LYS A 12 24.68 -20.00 3.28
N PHE A 13 23.91 -18.98 2.90
CA PHE A 13 23.69 -17.80 3.75
C PHE A 13 22.91 -18.18 5.01
N TRP A 14 21.78 -18.90 4.86
CA TRP A 14 20.88 -19.18 5.97
C TRP A 14 21.33 -20.36 6.86
N SER A 15 22.32 -21.17 6.45
CA SER A 15 22.89 -22.23 7.28
C SER A 15 23.57 -21.72 8.55
N GLN A 16 23.96 -20.43 8.61
CA GLN A 16 24.49 -19.80 9.81
C GLN A 16 23.42 -19.50 10.88
N PHE A 17 22.14 -19.62 10.52
CA PHE A 17 20.99 -19.42 11.41
C PHE A 17 20.24 -20.74 11.58
N ARG A 18 20.58 -21.50 12.63
CA ARG A 18 19.91 -22.76 12.91
C ARG A 18 18.41 -22.54 13.17
N THR A 19 17.56 -23.37 12.60
CA THR A 19 16.10 -23.29 12.81
C THR A 19 15.76 -23.59 14.25
N LYS A 20 14.99 -22.70 14.88
CA LYS A 20 14.50 -22.87 16.25
C LYS A 20 13.10 -23.48 16.22
N ASP A 21 12.78 -24.25 17.24
CA ASP A 21 11.46 -24.84 17.44
C ASP A 21 11.07 -24.71 18.92
N ASN A 22 10.00 -23.95 19.19
CA ASN A 22 9.42 -23.80 20.52
C ASN A 22 8.05 -24.52 20.62
N GLY A 23 7.74 -25.45 19.71
CA GLY A 23 6.50 -26.18 19.63
C GLY A 23 5.34 -25.41 18.96
N LYS A 24 5.52 -24.13 18.59
CA LYS A 24 4.50 -23.31 17.92
C LYS A 24 4.82 -23.11 16.45
N LYS A 25 3.76 -23.01 15.62
CA LYS A 25 3.84 -22.83 14.18
C LYS A 25 3.47 -21.41 13.76
N LEU A 26 4.03 -20.94 12.65
CA LEU A 26 3.65 -19.71 11.96
C LEU A 26 3.06 -20.07 10.60
N LEU A 27 1.78 -19.79 10.36
CA LEU A 27 1.15 -20.01 9.06
C LEU A 27 1.51 -18.84 8.11
N ILE A 28 2.08 -19.15 6.96
CA ILE A 28 2.63 -18.16 6.02
C ILE A 28 1.84 -18.17 4.72
N GLU A 29 1.42 -17.00 4.27
CA GLU A 29 0.81 -16.79 2.96
C GLU A 29 1.83 -17.00 1.84
N GLU A 30 1.47 -17.80 0.81
CA GLU A 30 2.29 -18.04 -0.38
C GLU A 30 1.48 -17.77 -1.65
N PRO A 31 1.53 -16.54 -2.21
CA PRO A 31 0.74 -16.17 -3.38
C PRO A 31 1.41 -16.47 -4.73
N GLY A 32 2.58 -17.12 -4.74
CA GLY A 32 3.29 -17.50 -5.98
C GLY A 32 4.09 -16.38 -6.66
N ASN A 33 4.07 -15.16 -6.15
CA ASN A 33 4.90 -14.06 -6.66
C ASN A 33 6.31 -14.14 -6.08
N PRO A 34 7.41 -14.17 -6.89
CA PRO A 34 8.77 -14.39 -6.38
C PRO A 34 9.25 -13.29 -5.41
N ALA A 35 8.83 -12.03 -5.60
CA ALA A 35 9.21 -10.94 -4.71
C ALA A 35 8.49 -11.07 -3.36
N ILE A 36 7.22 -11.45 -3.36
CA ILE A 36 6.45 -11.69 -2.13
C ILE A 36 7.01 -12.91 -1.40
N THR A 37 7.22 -14.02 -2.11
CA THR A 37 7.79 -15.25 -1.55
C THR A 37 9.15 -14.99 -0.89
N HIS A 38 10.05 -14.26 -1.57
CA HIS A 38 11.37 -13.92 -1.06
C HIS A 38 11.27 -13.14 0.26
N ALA A 39 10.51 -12.04 0.26
CA ALA A 39 10.36 -11.21 1.46
C ALA A 39 9.63 -11.97 2.60
N ASN A 40 8.56 -12.74 2.30
CA ASN A 40 7.89 -13.57 3.30
C ASN A 40 8.85 -14.61 3.90
N ALA A 41 9.69 -15.26 3.10
CA ALA A 41 10.63 -16.26 3.58
C ALA A 41 11.72 -15.65 4.49
N ILE A 42 12.23 -14.47 4.15
CA ILE A 42 13.18 -13.73 4.98
C ILE A 42 12.55 -13.39 6.34
N PHE A 43 11.36 -12.78 6.34
CA PHE A 43 10.69 -12.43 7.59
C PHE A 43 10.22 -13.65 8.39
N ALA A 44 9.82 -14.73 7.73
CA ALA A 44 9.53 -16.00 8.40
C ALA A 44 10.77 -16.52 9.15
N LYS A 45 11.96 -16.44 8.53
CA LYS A 45 13.22 -16.83 9.18
C LYS A 45 13.59 -15.89 10.32
N ILE A 46 13.41 -14.58 10.16
CA ILE A 46 13.63 -13.60 11.23
C ILE A 46 12.71 -13.88 12.43
N ILE A 47 11.41 -14.10 12.19
CA ILE A 47 10.45 -14.44 13.23
C ILE A 47 10.79 -15.79 13.88
N ASN A 48 11.22 -16.79 13.10
CA ASN A 48 11.70 -18.06 13.63
C ASN A 48 12.87 -17.87 14.57
N GLN A 49 13.87 -17.07 14.17
CA GLN A 49 15.04 -16.80 15.01
C GLN A 49 14.69 -16.02 16.29
N ALA A 50 13.73 -15.10 16.20
CA ALA A 50 13.33 -14.26 17.32
C ALA A 50 12.38 -14.97 18.31
N LYS A 51 11.45 -15.77 17.81
CA LYS A 51 10.32 -16.34 18.59
C LYS A 51 10.32 -17.87 18.62
N GLY A 52 11.09 -18.55 17.79
CA GLY A 52 11.11 -20.02 17.70
C GLY A 52 9.95 -20.63 16.94
N TYR A 53 9.12 -19.87 16.25
CA TYR A 53 7.96 -20.41 15.52
C TYR A 53 8.39 -21.15 14.26
N VAL A 54 7.90 -22.38 14.08
CA VAL A 54 8.20 -23.20 12.90
C VAL A 54 7.33 -22.75 11.72
N PRO A 55 7.92 -22.45 10.54
CA PRO A 55 7.17 -21.98 9.38
C PRO A 55 6.32 -23.10 8.77
N VAL A 56 5.05 -22.80 8.47
CA VAL A 56 4.13 -23.66 7.71
C VAL A 56 3.55 -22.86 6.57
N TRP A 57 3.84 -23.25 5.34
CA TRP A 57 3.41 -22.54 4.15
C TRP A 57 2.00 -22.95 3.74
N LEU A 58 1.13 -21.96 3.58
CA LEU A 58 -0.21 -22.18 3.05
C LEU A 58 -0.15 -22.31 1.54
N HIS A 59 -0.12 -23.55 1.08
CA HIS A 59 0.03 -23.92 -0.31
C HIS A 59 -1.34 -23.83 -1.02
N ASP A 60 -1.61 -22.75 -1.71
CA ASP A 60 -2.69 -22.62 -2.69
C ASP A 60 -2.12 -22.86 -4.09
N GLU A 61 -2.91 -22.90 -5.15
CA GLU A 61 -2.57 -23.50 -6.46
C GLU A 61 -1.36 -22.96 -7.26
N CYS A 62 -0.69 -21.90 -6.79
CA CYS A 62 0.38 -21.17 -7.50
C CYS A 62 1.67 -20.98 -6.68
N CYS A 63 2.30 -22.05 -6.22
CA CYS A 63 3.50 -21.93 -5.41
C CYS A 63 4.80 -21.80 -6.17
N GLN A 64 5.74 -21.09 -5.54
CA GLN A 64 7.15 -21.23 -5.86
C GLN A 64 7.62 -22.67 -5.59
N LYS A 65 8.70 -23.10 -6.26
CA LYS A 65 9.29 -24.41 -5.98
C LYS A 65 9.62 -24.57 -4.51
N LEU A 66 9.19 -25.65 -3.89
CA LEU A 66 9.46 -25.95 -2.48
C LEU A 66 10.96 -25.88 -2.13
N GLU A 67 11.84 -26.20 -3.06
CA GLU A 67 13.29 -26.10 -2.91
C GLU A 67 13.78 -24.67 -2.65
N ILE A 68 13.09 -23.65 -3.19
CA ILE A 68 13.38 -22.24 -2.91
C ILE A 68 13.06 -21.95 -1.45
N LEU A 69 11.87 -22.32 -0.97
CA LEU A 69 11.46 -22.15 0.40
C LEU A 69 12.37 -22.93 1.37
N GLN A 70 12.71 -24.18 1.00
CA GLN A 70 13.62 -25.03 1.75
C GLN A 70 15.01 -24.40 1.91
N SER A 71 15.46 -23.56 0.98
CA SER A 71 16.78 -22.94 1.05
C SER A 71 16.91 -21.90 2.16
N TYR A 72 15.82 -21.38 2.72
CA TYR A 72 15.81 -20.49 3.89
C TYR A 72 15.88 -21.25 5.22
N PHE A 73 15.52 -22.53 5.20
CA PHE A 73 15.50 -23.42 6.37
C PHE A 73 16.24 -24.72 6.03
N PRO A 74 17.59 -24.64 5.83
CA PRO A 74 18.37 -25.76 5.30
C PRO A 74 18.46 -26.96 6.26
N ASP A 75 18.26 -26.75 7.54
CA ASP A 75 18.37 -27.69 8.64
C ASP A 75 17.03 -28.23 9.14
N ALA A 76 15.92 -27.82 8.53
CA ALA A 76 14.57 -28.26 8.91
C ALA A 76 13.72 -28.61 7.68
N LYS A 77 12.85 -29.61 7.80
CA LYS A 77 11.91 -29.94 6.75
C LYS A 77 10.80 -28.88 6.66
N ILE A 78 10.59 -28.31 5.47
CA ILE A 78 9.48 -27.40 5.23
C ILE A 78 8.15 -28.11 5.33
N MET A 79 7.26 -27.54 6.13
CA MET A 79 5.89 -27.97 6.24
C MET A 79 5.01 -27.14 5.30
N THR A 80 4.13 -27.81 4.58
CA THR A 80 3.07 -27.20 3.78
C THR A 80 1.73 -27.71 4.22
N THR A 81 0.69 -26.89 4.09
CA THR A 81 -0.68 -27.32 4.38
C THR A 81 -1.57 -27.11 3.18
N GLN A 82 -2.20 -28.19 2.73
CA GLN A 82 -3.21 -28.23 1.67
C GLN A 82 -4.39 -29.05 2.16
N LYS A 83 -5.25 -28.50 3.00
CA LYS A 83 -6.47 -29.21 3.33
C LYS A 83 -7.53 -28.99 2.25
N LYS A 84 -7.88 -30.09 1.55
CA LYS A 84 -9.08 -30.13 0.69
C LYS A 84 -10.29 -30.21 1.61
N LEU A 85 -11.04 -29.13 1.70
CA LEU A 85 -12.18 -29.01 2.61
C LEU A 85 -13.48 -28.91 1.79
N PHE A 86 -13.86 -30.03 1.15
CA PHE A 86 -15.03 -30.06 0.26
C PHE A 86 -16.33 -29.66 0.98
N SER A 87 -16.57 -30.19 2.18
CA SER A 87 -17.74 -29.82 3.00
C SER A 87 -17.76 -28.33 3.35
N GLN A 88 -16.61 -27.73 3.61
CA GLN A 88 -16.52 -26.29 3.87
C GLN A 88 -16.77 -25.44 2.63
N ARG A 89 -16.44 -25.92 1.42
CA ARG A 89 -16.81 -25.24 0.17
C ARG A 89 -18.33 -25.20 0.01
N ILE A 90 -19.02 -26.32 0.20
CA ILE A 90 -20.49 -26.38 0.14
C ILE A 90 -21.10 -25.45 1.19
N ARG A 91 -20.64 -25.54 2.43
CA ARG A 91 -21.09 -24.65 3.51
C ARG A 91 -20.88 -23.17 3.18
N ALA A 92 -19.73 -22.80 2.60
CA ALA A 92 -19.44 -21.44 2.19
C ALA A 92 -20.41 -20.94 1.11
N VAL A 93 -20.75 -21.78 0.14
CA VAL A 93 -21.72 -21.43 -0.93
C VAL A 93 -23.11 -21.20 -0.35
N ILE A 94 -23.60 -22.10 0.53
CA ILE A 94 -24.92 -21.95 1.14
C ILE A 94 -25.02 -20.65 1.94
N ILE A 95 -24.03 -20.39 2.81
CA ILE A 95 -24.00 -19.15 3.61
C ILE A 95 -23.89 -17.92 2.70
N ALA A 96 -23.05 -18.00 1.66
CA ALA A 96 -22.88 -16.90 0.72
C ALA A 96 -24.19 -16.58 0.00
N SER A 97 -24.97 -17.57 -0.41
CA SER A 97 -26.28 -17.37 -1.07
C SER A 97 -27.26 -16.61 -0.18
N ILE A 98 -27.37 -17.00 1.09
CA ILE A 98 -28.23 -16.32 2.08
C ILE A 98 -27.77 -14.86 2.28
N LYS A 99 -26.47 -14.65 2.46
CA LYS A 99 -25.90 -13.31 2.68
C LYS A 99 -25.98 -12.43 1.43
N PHE A 100 -25.85 -13.03 0.25
CA PHE A 100 -26.00 -12.34 -1.03
C PHE A 100 -27.41 -11.77 -1.23
N LEU A 101 -28.45 -12.51 -0.87
CA LEU A 101 -29.83 -12.01 -0.93
C LEU A 101 -29.98 -10.71 -0.13
N LYS A 102 -29.45 -10.66 1.10
CA LYS A 102 -29.47 -9.43 1.88
C LYS A 102 -28.78 -8.28 1.14
N ILE A 103 -27.55 -8.49 0.62
CA ILE A 103 -26.81 -7.46 -0.13
C ILE A 103 -27.55 -7.05 -1.41
N TYR A 104 -28.16 -8.01 -2.09
CA TYR A 104 -28.93 -7.74 -3.31
C TYR A 104 -30.08 -6.74 -3.08
N PHE A 105 -30.80 -6.87 -1.98
CA PHE A 105 -31.90 -5.96 -1.62
C PHE A 105 -31.41 -4.64 -1.00
N THR A 106 -30.42 -4.69 -0.11
CA THR A 106 -29.92 -3.49 0.60
C THR A 106 -28.94 -2.66 -0.20
N ARG A 107 -28.30 -3.23 -1.24
CA ARG A 107 -27.18 -2.65 -2.00
C ARG A 107 -25.93 -2.33 -1.15
N ASP A 108 -25.88 -2.77 0.09
CA ASP A 108 -24.85 -2.43 1.06
C ASP A 108 -23.82 -3.55 1.20
N ILE A 109 -22.80 -3.51 0.35
CA ILE A 109 -21.66 -4.46 0.41
C ILE A 109 -20.70 -4.09 1.52
N LEU A 110 -20.45 -2.79 1.74
CA LEU A 110 -19.42 -2.31 2.68
C LEU A 110 -19.71 -2.71 4.12
N ASN A 111 -20.98 -2.94 4.47
CA ASN A 111 -21.41 -3.46 5.77
C ASN A 111 -21.61 -4.97 5.79
N PHE A 112 -20.89 -5.72 4.96
CA PHE A 112 -20.90 -7.17 5.05
C PHE A 112 -20.05 -7.67 6.21
N TYR A 113 -20.68 -8.47 7.08
CA TYR A 113 -20.05 -9.13 8.22
C TYR A 113 -20.23 -10.64 8.15
N TYR A 114 -19.18 -11.38 8.54
CA TYR A 114 -19.23 -12.80 8.77
C TYR A 114 -18.41 -13.16 10.01
N ASP A 115 -18.99 -13.95 10.90
CA ASP A 115 -18.38 -14.39 12.17
C ASP A 115 -17.81 -13.25 13.04
N GLY A 116 -18.54 -12.13 13.10
CA GLY A 116 -18.14 -10.94 13.84
C GLY A 116 -17.03 -10.10 13.17
N ILE A 117 -16.61 -10.46 11.96
CA ILE A 117 -15.57 -9.76 11.21
C ILE A 117 -16.20 -8.98 10.06
N LYS A 118 -15.83 -7.69 9.90
CA LYS A 118 -16.16 -6.91 8.72
C LYS A 118 -15.29 -7.35 7.55
N TYR A 119 -15.92 -7.78 6.45
CA TYR A 119 -15.26 -8.15 5.20
C TYR A 119 -15.79 -7.34 4.00
N GLY A 120 -16.73 -6.42 4.24
CA GLY A 120 -17.38 -5.69 3.16
C GLY A 120 -16.42 -4.85 2.32
N ASP A 121 -15.44 -4.23 2.94
CA ASP A 121 -14.36 -3.49 2.28
C ASP A 121 -13.49 -4.40 1.39
N ILE A 122 -13.10 -5.58 1.89
CA ILE A 122 -12.36 -6.58 1.09
C ILE A 122 -13.18 -7.05 -0.12
N LEU A 123 -14.46 -7.30 0.07
CA LEU A 123 -15.34 -7.75 -1.01
C LEU A 123 -15.55 -6.67 -2.07
N TYR A 124 -15.78 -5.43 -1.64
CA TYR A 124 -15.96 -4.29 -2.53
C TYR A 124 -14.73 -4.10 -3.41
N ASP A 125 -13.57 -3.99 -2.81
CA ASP A 125 -12.32 -3.74 -3.49
C ASP A 125 -11.91 -4.90 -4.40
N THR A 126 -12.05 -6.15 -3.93
CA THR A 126 -11.79 -7.35 -4.76
C THR A 126 -12.68 -7.36 -5.99
N TYR A 127 -13.96 -6.99 -5.84
CA TYR A 127 -14.89 -6.93 -6.96
C TYR A 127 -14.48 -5.86 -7.99
N LEU A 128 -14.10 -4.65 -7.54
CA LEU A 128 -13.60 -3.60 -8.43
C LEU A 128 -12.37 -4.06 -9.20
N PHE A 129 -11.39 -4.61 -8.49
CA PHE A 129 -10.13 -5.04 -9.07
C PHE A 129 -10.30 -6.18 -10.09
N GLU A 130 -11.01 -7.28 -9.72
CA GLU A 130 -11.22 -8.44 -10.60
C GLU A 130 -12.02 -8.08 -11.85
N ASN A 131 -12.97 -7.14 -11.75
CA ASN A 131 -13.85 -6.75 -12.87
C ASN A 131 -13.39 -5.49 -13.62
N LYS A 132 -12.30 -4.85 -13.20
CA LYS A 132 -11.78 -3.60 -13.78
C LYS A 132 -12.85 -2.51 -13.82
N LEU A 133 -13.50 -2.24 -12.69
CA LEU A 133 -14.56 -1.25 -12.56
C LEU A 133 -14.09 -0.11 -11.66
N ALA A 134 -14.61 1.09 -11.92
CA ALA A 134 -14.35 2.27 -11.12
C ALA A 134 -15.23 2.33 -9.86
N THR A 135 -16.46 1.80 -9.95
CA THR A 135 -17.43 1.74 -8.85
C THR A 135 -18.40 0.59 -9.04
N ILE A 136 -19.08 0.16 -7.98
CA ILE A 136 -20.15 -0.85 -8.07
C ILE A 136 -21.48 -0.17 -8.34
N LYS A 137 -21.99 -0.34 -9.57
CA LYS A 137 -23.30 0.17 -10.02
C LYS A 137 -24.42 -0.84 -9.82
N LYS A 138 -24.12 -2.13 -9.95
CA LYS A 138 -25.09 -3.23 -9.86
C LYS A 138 -24.55 -4.38 -9.01
N ILE A 139 -25.44 -5.03 -8.27
CA ILE A 139 -25.15 -6.27 -7.54
C ILE A 139 -25.42 -7.44 -8.48
N ASP A 140 -24.40 -8.25 -8.76
CA ASP A 140 -24.47 -9.39 -9.66
C ASP A 140 -23.92 -10.68 -9.00
N PHE A 141 -24.03 -11.82 -9.71
CA PHE A 141 -23.57 -13.12 -9.23
C PHE A 141 -22.03 -13.22 -9.02
N LYS A 142 -21.24 -12.28 -9.57
CA LYS A 142 -19.80 -12.25 -9.30
C LYS A 142 -19.54 -11.82 -7.85
N ILE A 143 -20.40 -10.97 -7.28
CA ILE A 143 -20.36 -10.63 -5.85
C ILE A 143 -20.65 -11.87 -5.01
N LEU A 144 -21.64 -12.68 -5.36
CA LEU A 144 -21.91 -13.97 -4.70
C LEU A 144 -20.67 -14.87 -4.72
N LYS A 145 -20.00 -14.99 -5.86
CA LYS A 145 -18.76 -15.76 -5.98
C LYS A 145 -17.67 -15.24 -5.03
N ASN A 146 -17.51 -13.92 -4.91
CA ASN A 146 -16.53 -13.33 -4.01
C ASN A 146 -16.88 -13.51 -2.53
N ILE A 147 -18.17 -13.43 -2.18
CA ILE A 147 -18.64 -13.78 -0.83
C ILE A 147 -18.31 -15.24 -0.50
N ALA A 148 -18.60 -16.17 -1.43
CA ALA A 148 -18.30 -17.60 -1.23
C ALA A 148 -16.79 -17.84 -1.08
N LYS A 149 -15.95 -17.22 -1.90
CA LYS A 149 -14.47 -17.28 -1.77
C LYS A 149 -14.01 -16.75 -0.41
N CYS A 150 -14.55 -15.62 0.05
CA CYS A 150 -14.21 -14.99 1.32
C CYS A 150 -14.58 -15.90 2.51
N ILE A 151 -15.83 -16.40 2.55
CA ILE A 151 -16.28 -17.31 3.60
C ILE A 151 -15.50 -18.62 3.59
N PHE A 152 -15.25 -19.20 2.42
CA PHE A 152 -14.43 -20.41 2.31
C PHE A 152 -13.01 -20.19 2.83
N ARG A 153 -12.36 -19.05 2.46
CA ARG A 153 -11.03 -18.70 2.97
C ARG A 153 -11.03 -18.56 4.48
N HIS A 154 -12.03 -17.86 5.05
CA HIS A 154 -12.21 -17.76 6.50
C HIS A 154 -12.32 -19.14 7.16
N LEU A 155 -13.23 -20.01 6.70
CA LEU A 155 -13.44 -21.36 7.26
C LEU A 155 -12.17 -22.22 7.17
N LYS A 156 -11.44 -22.12 6.06
CA LYS A 156 -10.17 -22.84 5.84
C LYS A 156 -9.11 -22.39 6.86
N ILE A 157 -8.90 -21.09 7.01
CA ILE A 157 -7.90 -20.55 7.94
C ILE A 157 -8.26 -20.87 9.39
N LYS A 158 -9.53 -20.66 9.77
CA LYS A 158 -10.04 -21.06 11.09
C LYS A 158 -9.74 -22.52 11.39
N ASN A 159 -10.09 -23.43 10.48
CA ASN A 159 -9.87 -24.86 10.66
C ASN A 159 -8.38 -25.22 10.80
N ILE A 160 -7.50 -24.60 9.99
CA ILE A 160 -6.06 -24.84 10.08
C ILE A 160 -5.52 -24.39 11.44
N LEU A 161 -5.85 -23.18 11.86
CA LEU A 161 -5.34 -22.60 13.10
C LEU A 161 -5.83 -23.35 14.34
N GLN A 162 -7.12 -23.71 14.40
CA GLN A 162 -7.72 -24.40 15.54
C GLN A 162 -7.33 -25.89 15.68
N ASN A 163 -6.89 -26.53 14.59
CA ASN A 163 -6.46 -27.93 14.59
C ASN A 163 -4.93 -28.09 14.54
N GLY A 164 -4.18 -27.11 15.03
CA GLY A 164 -2.72 -27.17 15.11
C GLY A 164 -2.16 -26.13 16.07
N ASP A 165 -0.93 -26.33 16.51
CA ASP A 165 -0.24 -25.46 17.48
C ASP A 165 0.34 -24.21 16.81
N TYR A 166 -0.54 -23.31 16.36
CA TYR A 166 -0.14 -22.06 15.72
C TYR A 166 -0.02 -20.92 16.73
N ALA A 167 1.03 -20.11 16.59
CA ALA A 167 1.17 -18.83 17.30
C ALA A 167 0.52 -17.68 16.52
N GLY A 168 0.50 -17.78 15.19
CA GLY A 168 -0.02 -16.71 14.35
C GLY A 168 0.13 -16.97 12.86
N VAL A 169 -0.06 -15.90 12.10
CA VAL A 169 0.04 -15.87 10.62
C VAL A 169 1.02 -14.80 10.15
N LEU A 170 1.64 -15.01 8.99
CA LEU A 170 2.41 -14.00 8.26
C LEU A 170 1.75 -13.76 6.89
N VAL A 171 1.35 -12.53 6.63
CA VAL A 171 0.70 -12.12 5.38
C VAL A 171 1.46 -10.96 4.73
N SER A 172 1.36 -10.86 3.40
CA SER A 172 2.02 -9.83 2.61
C SER A 172 1.21 -8.55 2.46
N HIS A 173 -0.11 -8.62 2.63
CA HIS A 173 -1.04 -7.50 2.52
C HIS A 173 -2.26 -7.74 3.39
N GLN A 174 -2.86 -6.67 3.90
CA GLN A 174 -4.17 -6.74 4.57
C GLN A 174 -5.35 -6.56 3.61
N THR A 175 -5.09 -6.38 2.31
CA THR A 175 -6.08 -6.21 1.26
C THR A 175 -6.40 -7.53 0.58
N GLY A 176 -7.57 -7.57 -0.09
CA GLY A 176 -8.00 -8.74 -0.86
C GLY A 176 -8.37 -9.98 -0.01
N ILE A 177 -8.94 -10.96 -0.70
CA ILE A 177 -9.44 -12.19 -0.04
C ILE A 177 -8.29 -13.07 0.48
N SER A 178 -7.11 -13.03 -0.14
CA SER A 178 -5.99 -13.87 0.30
C SER A 178 -5.46 -13.45 1.68
N GLY A 179 -4.71 -12.35 1.73
CA GLY A 179 -4.04 -11.87 2.94
C GLY A 179 -5.02 -11.26 3.95
N GLY A 180 -5.94 -10.39 3.48
CA GLY A 180 -6.86 -9.68 4.37
C GLY A 180 -7.80 -10.59 5.15
N VAL A 181 -8.36 -11.62 4.51
CA VAL A 181 -9.20 -12.61 5.22
C VAL A 181 -8.36 -13.46 6.18
N MET A 182 -7.17 -13.89 5.76
CA MET A 182 -6.27 -14.69 6.62
C MET A 182 -5.88 -13.93 7.88
N LEU A 183 -5.46 -12.67 7.75
CA LEU A 183 -5.07 -11.82 8.86
C LEU A 183 -6.24 -11.62 9.85
N ARG A 184 -7.40 -11.17 9.34
CA ARG A 184 -8.57 -10.88 10.18
C ARG A 184 -9.10 -12.12 10.86
N THR A 185 -9.11 -13.28 10.18
CA THR A 185 -9.51 -14.55 10.77
C THR A 185 -8.58 -14.92 11.92
N ALA A 186 -7.26 -14.84 11.73
CA ALA A 186 -6.32 -15.17 12.79
C ALA A 186 -6.53 -14.29 14.03
N LEU A 187 -6.62 -12.96 13.84
CA LEU A 187 -6.83 -12.01 14.93
C LEU A 187 -8.17 -12.21 15.67
N ARG A 188 -9.24 -12.58 14.96
CA ARG A 188 -10.55 -12.87 15.55
C ARG A 188 -10.50 -14.02 16.56
N TYR A 189 -9.64 -15.01 16.29
CA TYR A 189 -9.49 -16.19 17.13
C TYR A 189 -8.28 -16.11 18.09
N GLY A 190 -7.72 -14.90 18.31
CA GLY A 190 -6.68 -14.65 19.30
C GLY A 190 -5.27 -15.03 18.86
N TYR A 191 -5.05 -15.35 17.58
CA TYR A 191 -3.71 -15.59 17.03
C TYR A 191 -3.03 -14.28 16.63
N GLN A 192 -1.70 -14.25 16.68
CA GLN A 192 -0.93 -13.09 16.22
C GLN A 192 -0.98 -12.95 14.70
N GLY A 193 -1.05 -11.71 14.22
CA GLY A 193 -0.96 -11.37 12.81
C GLY A 193 0.30 -10.59 12.50
N TYR A 194 1.24 -11.19 11.78
CA TYR A 194 2.39 -10.48 11.23
C TYR A 194 2.04 -9.97 9.84
N LEU A 195 1.91 -8.65 9.70
CA LEU A 195 1.66 -7.99 8.44
C LEU A 195 2.95 -7.42 7.89
N ARG A 196 3.30 -7.82 6.69
CA ARG A 196 4.45 -7.33 5.96
C ARG A 196 4.01 -6.64 4.67
N CYS A 197 4.50 -5.45 4.39
CA CYS A 197 4.27 -4.75 3.11
C CYS A 197 5.60 -4.31 2.49
N GLY A 198 5.63 -4.20 1.15
CA GLY A 198 6.84 -3.86 0.39
C GLY A 198 7.78 -5.06 0.16
N HIS A 199 8.89 -4.84 -0.53
CA HIS A 199 9.87 -5.88 -0.86
C HIS A 199 11.30 -5.46 -0.51
N HIS A 200 11.88 -4.54 -1.27
CA HIS A 200 13.22 -3.98 -1.00
C HIS A 200 13.18 -3.08 0.24
N GLN A 201 12.23 -2.17 0.30
CA GLN A 201 11.84 -1.46 1.52
C GLN A 201 10.57 -2.10 2.07
N SER A 202 10.62 -2.63 3.26
CA SER A 202 9.52 -3.38 3.86
C SER A 202 9.11 -2.80 5.21
N THR A 203 7.84 -3.00 5.54
CA THR A 203 7.36 -2.91 6.91
C THR A 203 7.09 -4.31 7.45
N LEU A 204 7.23 -4.51 8.73
CA LEU A 204 6.73 -5.68 9.46
C LEU A 204 6.05 -5.22 10.73
N GLN A 205 4.76 -5.54 10.87
CA GLN A 205 3.97 -5.21 12.06
C GLN A 205 3.40 -6.46 12.69
N CYS A 206 3.27 -6.44 14.01
CA CYS A 206 2.63 -7.50 14.79
C CYS A 206 1.31 -6.98 15.35
N HIS A 207 0.21 -7.46 14.81
CA HIS A 207 -1.15 -7.22 15.28
C HIS A 207 -1.55 -8.28 16.29
N LYS A 208 -2.17 -7.88 17.40
CA LYS A 208 -2.61 -8.78 18.48
C LYS A 208 -4.15 -8.86 18.59
N LYS A 209 -4.85 -7.84 18.09
CA LYS A 209 -6.31 -7.72 18.16
C LYS A 209 -6.88 -7.35 16.80
N LEU A 210 -8.13 -7.75 16.55
CA LEU A 210 -8.81 -7.41 15.29
C LEU A 210 -8.84 -5.88 15.03
N ASN A 211 -8.97 -5.07 16.07
CA ASN A 211 -8.97 -3.61 15.93
C ASN A 211 -7.61 -3.04 15.48
N ASP A 212 -6.52 -3.77 15.64
CA ASP A 212 -5.19 -3.29 15.22
C ASP A 212 -5.11 -3.13 13.69
N VAL A 213 -5.89 -3.92 12.92
CA VAL A 213 -5.94 -3.82 11.46
C VAL A 213 -6.60 -2.53 10.96
N TYR A 214 -7.33 -1.81 11.82
CA TYR A 214 -7.93 -0.51 11.51
C TYR A 214 -6.96 0.67 11.69
N ASN A 215 -5.79 0.42 12.29
CA ASN A 215 -4.73 1.41 12.41
C ASN A 215 -3.87 1.40 11.14
N TYR A 216 -3.49 2.60 10.68
CA TYR A 216 -2.58 2.69 9.54
C TYR A 216 -1.20 2.18 9.98
N GLU A 217 -0.61 1.29 9.16
CA GLU A 217 0.57 0.49 9.51
C GLU A 217 1.77 1.31 10.00
N TYR A 218 1.98 2.50 9.44
CA TYR A 218 3.14 3.34 9.74
C TYR A 218 2.75 4.81 9.88
N LYS A 219 1.56 5.07 10.45
CA LYS A 219 1.12 6.45 10.72
C LYS A 219 1.93 7.04 11.87
N PRO A 220 2.69 8.13 11.63
CA PRO A 220 3.38 8.82 12.70
C PRO A 220 2.38 9.57 13.60
N SER A 221 2.70 9.66 14.88
CA SER A 221 1.99 10.56 15.79
C SER A 221 2.53 11.99 15.67
N PRO A 222 1.79 13.01 16.13
CA PRO A 222 2.35 14.37 16.27
C PRO A 222 3.62 14.42 17.14
N ALA A 223 3.75 13.52 18.13
CA ALA A 223 4.94 13.41 18.97
C ALA A 223 6.14 12.91 18.16
N ASP A 224 5.97 11.87 17.33
CA ASP A 224 7.04 11.37 16.44
C ASP A 224 7.53 12.47 15.50
N ILE A 225 6.62 13.27 14.95
CA ILE A 225 6.95 14.39 14.05
C ILE A 225 7.78 15.46 14.79
N ASN A 226 7.37 15.82 16.00
CA ASN A 226 8.12 16.78 16.82
C ASN A 226 9.50 16.22 17.21
N GLN A 227 9.58 14.96 17.59
CA GLN A 227 10.83 14.29 17.93
C GLN A 227 11.81 14.30 16.74
N ILE A 228 11.35 13.97 15.54
CA ILE A 228 12.17 14.03 14.31
C ILE A 228 12.72 15.42 14.06
N ILE A 229 11.88 16.47 14.20
CA ILE A 229 12.31 17.86 14.01
C ILE A 229 13.42 18.24 14.99
N VAL A 230 13.26 17.85 16.27
CA VAL A 230 14.22 18.16 17.34
C VAL A 230 15.52 17.38 17.17
N GLN A 231 15.43 16.07 16.96
CA GLN A 231 16.59 15.17 16.92
C GLN A 231 17.45 15.37 15.66
N LEU A 232 16.83 15.70 14.52
CA LEU A 232 17.59 15.95 13.28
C LEU A 232 18.14 17.37 13.17
N LYS A 233 17.86 18.27 14.11
CA LYS A 233 18.51 19.58 14.18
C LYS A 233 20.02 19.40 14.50
N PRO A 234 20.99 19.95 13.77
CA PRO A 234 20.87 20.92 12.66
C PRO A 234 20.73 20.29 11.26
N ASN A 235 20.76 18.97 11.12
CA ASN A 235 20.83 18.27 9.83
C ASN A 235 19.47 18.05 9.16
N PHE A 236 18.37 18.50 9.75
CA PHE A 236 17.00 18.22 9.28
C PHE A 236 16.79 18.48 7.78
N LYS A 237 17.17 19.67 7.31
CA LYS A 237 17.03 20.04 5.89
C LYS A 237 17.90 19.15 4.99
N LYS A 238 19.11 18.84 5.42
CA LYS A 238 20.03 17.96 4.68
C LYS A 238 19.45 16.57 4.55
N THR A 239 19.00 15.97 5.65
CA THR A 239 18.37 14.63 5.67
C THR A 239 17.14 14.59 4.76
N PHE A 240 16.25 15.59 4.84
CA PHE A 240 15.10 15.66 3.96
C PHE A 240 15.51 15.68 2.48
N LEU A 241 16.49 16.50 2.09
CA LEU A 241 16.96 16.60 0.71
C LEU A 241 17.62 15.32 0.21
N GLU A 242 18.35 14.61 1.05
CA GLU A 242 18.98 13.32 0.72
C GLU A 242 17.92 12.25 0.43
N ILE A 243 16.89 12.15 1.29
CA ILE A 243 15.76 11.23 1.08
C ILE A 243 15.00 11.60 -0.19
N LEU A 244 14.69 12.87 -0.38
CA LEU A 244 14.01 13.37 -1.57
C LEU A 244 14.80 13.04 -2.84
N LYS A 245 16.11 13.26 -2.85
CA LYS A 245 17.01 12.93 -3.97
C LYS A 245 17.00 11.43 -4.27
N LYS A 246 17.02 10.58 -3.24
CA LYS A 246 16.91 9.12 -3.37
C LYS A 246 15.59 8.73 -4.03
N GLN A 247 14.46 9.31 -3.59
CA GLN A 247 13.12 9.09 -4.12
C GLN A 247 13.02 9.50 -5.60
N ILE A 248 13.37 10.74 -5.93
CA ILE A 248 13.33 11.28 -7.30
C ILE A 248 14.21 10.47 -8.26
N SER A 249 15.28 9.83 -7.78
CA SER A 249 16.14 8.99 -8.60
C SER A 249 15.50 7.66 -9.03
N GLY A 250 14.30 7.33 -8.54
CA GLY A 250 13.61 6.07 -8.82
C GLY A 250 14.31 4.83 -8.27
N LYS A 251 15.17 4.99 -7.24
CA LYS A 251 15.95 3.88 -6.67
C LYS A 251 15.31 3.23 -5.46
N THR A 252 14.08 3.58 -5.12
CA THR A 252 13.41 3.15 -3.90
C THR A 252 12.15 2.33 -4.13
N THR A 253 11.18 2.83 -4.89
CA THR A 253 9.95 2.10 -5.20
C THR A 253 9.62 2.14 -6.69
N LYS A 254 8.76 1.22 -7.12
CA LYS A 254 8.30 1.14 -8.52
C LYS A 254 7.37 2.29 -8.92
N GLU A 255 6.59 2.81 -7.99
CA GLU A 255 5.68 3.94 -8.21
C GLU A 255 6.45 5.22 -8.54
N GLU A 256 7.60 5.41 -7.93
CA GLU A 256 8.47 6.57 -8.15
C GLU A 256 9.10 6.57 -9.54
N LEU A 257 9.41 5.39 -10.08
CA LEU A 257 9.91 5.27 -11.46
C LEU A 257 8.93 5.86 -12.48
N ASP A 258 7.63 5.70 -12.26
CA ASP A 258 6.60 6.25 -13.15
C ASP A 258 6.33 7.74 -12.88
N ALA A 259 6.32 8.16 -11.61
CA ALA A 259 6.00 9.54 -11.21
C ALA A 259 7.09 10.56 -11.59
N PHE A 260 8.36 10.15 -11.59
CA PHE A 260 9.52 10.99 -11.86
C PHE A 260 10.25 10.59 -13.17
N SER A 261 9.50 10.11 -14.15
CA SER A 261 10.05 9.71 -15.44
C SER A 261 10.65 10.92 -16.18
N LYS A 262 11.87 10.76 -16.72
CA LYS A 262 12.54 11.78 -17.53
C LYS A 262 11.80 12.15 -18.83
N ASN A 263 10.87 11.31 -19.26
CA ASN A 263 10.06 11.53 -20.45
C ASN A 263 8.86 12.46 -20.21
N ASN A 264 8.58 12.81 -18.96
CA ASN A 264 7.50 13.72 -18.61
C ASN A 264 7.90 15.18 -18.83
N LYS A 265 6.98 16.01 -19.31
CA LYS A 265 7.24 17.45 -19.51
C LYS A 265 7.49 18.14 -18.16
N TYR A 266 8.57 18.92 -18.08
CA TYR A 266 8.96 19.61 -16.85
C TYR A 266 8.79 21.12 -17.00
N TYR A 267 8.05 21.73 -16.06
CA TYR A 267 7.82 23.16 -15.97
C TYR A 267 8.53 23.73 -14.75
N THR A 268 9.20 24.86 -14.92
CA THR A 268 9.91 25.59 -13.87
C THR A 268 9.18 26.85 -13.40
N ASN A 269 8.08 27.22 -14.08
CA ASN A 269 7.25 28.36 -13.71
C ASN A 269 5.79 28.14 -14.13
N ARG A 270 4.89 28.84 -13.44
CA ARG A 270 3.44 28.76 -13.64
C ARG A 270 2.99 29.40 -14.96
N ALA A 271 3.66 30.46 -15.41
CA ALA A 271 3.23 31.21 -16.59
C ALA A 271 3.33 30.34 -17.86
N SER A 272 4.44 29.61 -18.03
CA SER A 272 4.59 28.68 -19.17
C SER A 272 3.59 27.53 -19.09
N PHE A 273 3.35 26.97 -17.90
CA PHE A 273 2.32 25.94 -17.73
C PHE A 273 0.93 26.46 -18.13
N ASN A 274 0.52 27.62 -17.60
CA ASN A 274 -0.79 28.20 -17.90
C ASN A 274 -0.95 28.52 -19.40
N LYS A 275 0.09 29.08 -20.03
CA LYS A 275 0.10 29.38 -21.48
C LYS A 275 -0.08 28.11 -22.31
N ASP A 276 0.67 27.06 -22.01
CA ASP A 276 0.62 25.81 -22.77
C ASP A 276 -0.74 25.08 -22.65
N HIS A 277 -1.47 25.34 -21.58
CA HIS A 277 -2.75 24.70 -21.31
C HIS A 277 -3.97 25.65 -21.45
N GLY A 278 -3.77 26.87 -21.95
CA GLY A 278 -4.85 27.84 -22.15
C GLY A 278 -5.52 28.33 -20.87
N LEU A 279 -4.84 28.24 -19.72
CA LEU A 279 -5.38 28.58 -18.42
C LEU A 279 -5.27 30.07 -18.12
N ASN A 280 -6.25 30.60 -17.37
CA ASN A 280 -6.23 32.01 -16.96
C ASN A 280 -5.05 32.26 -15.98
N PRO A 281 -4.09 33.16 -16.32
CA PRO A 281 -2.91 33.43 -15.49
C PRO A 281 -3.24 34.08 -14.13
N ASN A 282 -4.40 34.76 -14.03
CA ASN A 282 -4.81 35.47 -12.81
C ASN A 282 -5.58 34.57 -11.81
N LYS A 283 -5.88 33.31 -12.18
CA LYS A 283 -6.57 32.37 -11.31
C LYS A 283 -5.57 31.38 -10.69
N LYS A 284 -5.82 30.96 -9.45
CA LYS A 284 -5.06 29.89 -8.80
C LYS A 284 -5.27 28.55 -9.51
N ASN A 285 -4.24 27.72 -9.56
CA ASN A 285 -4.27 26.38 -10.14
C ASN A 285 -4.54 25.33 -9.05
N VAL A 286 -5.67 24.67 -9.14
CA VAL A 286 -6.08 23.60 -8.24
C VAL A 286 -5.90 22.25 -8.94
N PHE A 287 -4.98 21.44 -8.47
CA PHE A 287 -4.69 20.12 -9.03
C PHE A 287 -5.46 19.03 -8.32
N ILE A 288 -6.36 18.37 -9.04
CA ILE A 288 -7.09 17.18 -8.59
C ILE A 288 -6.26 15.95 -8.98
N MET A 289 -5.61 15.33 -8.00
CA MET A 289 -4.74 14.17 -8.20
C MET A 289 -5.58 12.91 -8.19
N LEU A 290 -5.95 12.43 -9.38
CA LEU A 290 -6.82 11.27 -9.55
C LEU A 290 -6.16 9.99 -9.04
N HIS A 291 -6.99 9.04 -8.64
CA HIS A 291 -6.58 7.70 -8.24
C HIS A 291 -6.77 6.69 -9.38
N ALA A 292 -6.10 5.55 -9.28
CA ALA A 292 -6.51 4.35 -9.97
C ALA A 292 -7.75 3.80 -9.24
N PHE A 293 -8.94 3.94 -9.85
CA PHE A 293 -10.22 3.77 -9.15
C PHE A 293 -10.45 2.39 -8.54
N ASN A 294 -9.85 1.34 -9.11
CA ASN A 294 -9.96 -0.04 -8.64
C ASN A 294 -8.75 -0.51 -7.81
N ASP A 295 -7.89 0.41 -7.37
CA ASP A 295 -6.73 0.09 -6.54
C ASP A 295 -7.10 0.13 -5.04
N TYR A 296 -7.92 -0.79 -4.61
CA TYR A 296 -8.27 -1.09 -3.22
C TYR A 296 -8.62 0.14 -2.36
N PRO A 297 -9.69 0.90 -2.70
CA PRO A 297 -10.05 2.13 -2.01
C PRO A 297 -10.38 1.97 -0.52
N HIS A 298 -10.84 0.81 -0.07
CA HIS A 298 -11.33 0.58 1.29
C HIS A 298 -10.49 -0.36 2.16
N SER A 299 -9.85 -1.39 1.56
CA SER A 299 -9.29 -2.51 2.32
C SER A 299 -8.05 -2.17 3.16
N HIS A 300 -7.47 -0.99 3.01
CA HIS A 300 -6.43 -0.47 3.90
C HIS A 300 -7.01 0.24 5.14
N PHE A 301 -8.30 0.04 5.44
CA PHE A 301 -9.03 0.74 6.50
C PHE A 301 -8.93 2.26 6.42
N ARG A 302 -8.80 2.74 5.21
CA ARG A 302 -8.82 4.16 4.93
C ARG A 302 -10.27 4.61 4.96
N TRP A 303 -10.56 5.55 5.85
CA TRP A 303 -11.84 6.22 5.81
C TRP A 303 -11.80 7.33 4.78
N MET A 304 -12.86 7.46 3.99
CA MET A 304 -13.06 8.57 3.08
C MET A 304 -14.50 9.08 3.17
N ILE A 305 -14.69 10.36 2.90
CA ILE A 305 -16.03 11.01 2.97
C ILE A 305 -16.91 10.70 1.77
N PHE A 306 -16.37 10.09 0.73
CA PHE A 306 -17.07 9.62 -0.46
C PHE A 306 -17.21 8.10 -0.46
N LYS A 307 -18.11 7.58 -1.28
CA LYS A 307 -18.35 6.15 -1.39
C LYS A 307 -17.10 5.39 -1.84
N ASP A 308 -16.41 5.91 -2.86
CA ASP A 308 -15.16 5.37 -3.45
C ASP A 308 -14.43 6.48 -4.22
N TYR A 309 -13.30 6.17 -4.84
CA TYR A 309 -12.51 7.13 -5.63
C TYR A 309 -13.25 7.70 -6.83
N TYR A 310 -14.14 6.91 -7.45
CA TYR A 310 -14.93 7.36 -8.59
C TYR A 310 -16.04 8.32 -8.17
N ASP A 311 -16.72 8.04 -7.06
CA ASP A 311 -17.74 8.94 -6.48
C ASP A 311 -17.11 10.30 -6.09
N TRP A 312 -15.91 10.26 -5.48
CA TRP A 312 -15.14 11.47 -5.19
C TRP A 312 -14.80 12.25 -6.45
N PHE A 313 -14.29 11.58 -7.48
CA PHE A 313 -13.92 12.20 -8.75
C PHE A 313 -15.11 12.87 -9.43
N ILE A 314 -16.22 12.15 -9.60
CA ILE A 314 -17.40 12.67 -10.29
C ILE A 314 -18.01 13.86 -9.55
N GLN A 315 -18.18 13.77 -8.23
CA GLN A 315 -18.74 14.89 -7.45
C GLN A 315 -17.81 16.11 -7.46
N THR A 316 -16.49 15.91 -7.45
CA THR A 316 -15.52 17.00 -7.57
C THR A 316 -15.53 17.64 -8.95
N LEU A 317 -15.67 16.84 -10.03
CA LEU A 317 -15.78 17.34 -11.40
C LEU A 317 -17.07 18.15 -11.59
N GLU A 318 -18.20 17.65 -11.12
CA GLU A 318 -19.49 18.37 -11.19
C GLU A 318 -19.50 19.68 -10.38
N PHE A 319 -18.77 19.73 -9.27
CA PHE A 319 -18.53 20.96 -8.55
C PHE A 319 -17.65 21.93 -9.35
N ALA A 320 -16.55 21.44 -9.93
CA ALA A 320 -15.61 22.23 -10.72
C ALA A 320 -16.29 22.87 -11.95
N LYS A 321 -17.18 22.15 -12.64
CA LYS A 321 -17.98 22.67 -13.77
C LYS A 321 -18.81 23.91 -13.41
N LYS A 322 -19.22 24.05 -12.15
CA LYS A 322 -20.03 25.17 -11.63
C LYS A 322 -19.20 26.27 -10.98
N ASN A 323 -17.87 26.08 -10.86
CA ASN A 323 -16.98 26.99 -10.17
C ASN A 323 -15.89 27.51 -11.10
N ASN A 324 -15.98 28.77 -11.48
CA ASN A 324 -15.03 29.43 -12.36
C ASN A 324 -14.00 30.31 -11.61
N LYS A 325 -13.94 30.25 -10.27
CA LYS A 325 -13.07 31.09 -9.45
C LYS A 325 -11.58 30.73 -9.56
N VAL A 326 -11.30 29.49 -9.99
CA VAL A 326 -9.93 28.93 -10.11
C VAL A 326 -9.79 28.14 -11.42
N ASN A 327 -8.58 27.78 -11.78
CA ASN A 327 -8.28 26.78 -12.81
C ASN A 327 -8.28 25.41 -12.17
N TRP A 328 -9.00 24.45 -12.74
CA TRP A 328 -9.12 23.08 -12.29
C TRP A 328 -8.31 22.15 -13.18
N ILE A 329 -7.31 21.48 -12.62
CA ILE A 329 -6.42 20.59 -13.37
C ILE A 329 -6.60 19.16 -12.84
N PHE A 330 -7.32 18.32 -13.59
CA PHE A 330 -7.49 16.91 -13.27
C PHE A 330 -6.32 16.10 -13.83
N LYS A 331 -5.43 15.66 -12.97
CA LYS A 331 -4.23 14.90 -13.35
C LYS A 331 -4.44 13.42 -13.09
N GLN A 332 -4.35 12.63 -14.16
CA GLN A 332 -4.47 11.17 -14.08
C GLN A 332 -3.33 10.53 -13.30
N HIS A 333 -3.65 9.47 -12.57
CA HIS A 333 -2.64 8.70 -11.85
C HIS A 333 -1.71 7.96 -12.83
N PRO A 334 -0.39 8.02 -12.67
CA PRO A 334 0.55 7.35 -13.60
C PRO A 334 0.32 5.84 -13.70
N SER A 335 -0.14 5.20 -12.62
CA SER A 335 -0.39 3.75 -12.57
C SER A 335 -1.73 3.31 -13.19
N ILE A 336 -2.54 4.21 -13.78
CA ILE A 336 -3.84 3.83 -14.38
C ILE A 336 -3.67 2.77 -15.48
N LYS A 337 -2.55 2.80 -16.20
CA LYS A 337 -2.21 1.79 -17.20
C LYS A 337 -2.14 0.36 -16.63
N TYR A 338 -1.86 0.23 -15.32
CA TYR A 338 -1.79 -1.05 -14.62
C TYR A 338 -3.09 -1.44 -13.92
N TYR A 339 -3.95 -0.45 -13.63
CA TYR A 339 -5.26 -0.58 -13.01
C TYR A 339 -6.35 0.01 -13.91
N PRO A 340 -6.49 -0.47 -15.17
CA PRO A 340 -7.46 0.11 -16.10
C PRO A 340 -8.89 -0.16 -15.62
N THR A 341 -9.75 0.83 -15.82
CA THR A 341 -11.20 0.70 -15.65
C THR A 341 -11.87 0.74 -17.00
N LYS A 342 -12.85 -0.15 -17.23
CA LYS A 342 -13.55 -0.27 -18.53
C LYS A 342 -14.87 0.48 -18.58
N ASP A 343 -15.29 1.06 -17.46
CA ASP A 343 -16.60 1.72 -17.29
C ASP A 343 -16.50 3.23 -17.13
N VAL A 344 -15.31 3.82 -17.42
CA VAL A 344 -15.05 5.26 -17.38
C VAL A 344 -14.54 5.73 -18.73
N ASP A 345 -15.27 6.64 -19.34
CA ASP A 345 -14.85 7.35 -20.56
C ASP A 345 -14.43 8.79 -20.20
N PHE A 346 -13.14 8.96 -19.92
CA PHE A 346 -12.58 10.28 -19.58
C PHE A 346 -12.76 11.28 -20.73
N LYS A 347 -12.63 10.86 -22.01
CA LYS A 347 -12.80 11.74 -23.15
C LYS A 347 -14.19 12.37 -23.15
N LYS A 348 -15.22 11.55 -22.94
CA LYS A 348 -16.61 12.02 -22.85
C LYS A 348 -16.85 12.91 -21.62
N LEU A 349 -16.27 12.55 -20.46
CA LEU A 349 -16.47 13.31 -19.21
C LEU A 349 -15.90 14.75 -19.29
N PHE A 350 -14.82 14.94 -20.05
CA PHE A 350 -14.16 16.23 -20.19
C PHE A 350 -14.48 16.99 -21.48
N SER A 351 -15.20 16.39 -22.45
CA SER A 351 -15.53 17.05 -23.74
C SER A 351 -16.42 18.27 -23.61
N GLU A 352 -17.22 18.35 -22.57
CA GLU A 352 -18.18 19.44 -22.33
C GLU A 352 -17.82 20.29 -21.10
N CYS A 353 -16.54 20.25 -20.68
CA CYS A 353 -16.09 21.03 -19.56
C CYS A 353 -15.75 22.48 -19.98
N PRO A 354 -16.01 23.47 -19.10
CA PRO A 354 -15.56 24.86 -19.30
C PRO A 354 -14.04 24.99 -19.45
N ASP A 355 -13.58 26.07 -20.10
CA ASP A 355 -12.15 26.32 -20.39
C ASP A 355 -11.23 26.40 -19.16
N ASN A 356 -11.79 26.65 -17.98
CA ASN A 356 -11.03 26.62 -16.72
C ASN A 356 -10.81 25.21 -16.17
N ILE A 357 -11.25 24.15 -16.88
CA ILE A 357 -11.05 22.75 -16.52
C ILE A 357 -10.21 22.06 -17.57
N ILE A 358 -9.08 21.50 -17.19
CA ILE A 358 -8.23 20.68 -18.06
C ILE A 358 -8.02 19.28 -17.49
N TYR A 359 -7.82 18.31 -18.39
CA TYR A 359 -7.50 16.93 -18.07
C TYR A 359 -6.12 16.55 -18.61
N ILE A 360 -5.24 16.17 -17.71
CA ILE A 360 -3.91 15.64 -18.04
C ILE A 360 -3.97 14.12 -17.95
N ASN A 361 -4.01 13.46 -19.10
CA ASN A 361 -4.12 12.01 -19.21
C ASN A 361 -2.76 11.30 -19.00
N GLU A 362 -2.77 9.97 -19.00
CA GLU A 362 -1.60 9.13 -18.78
C GLU A 362 -0.53 9.22 -19.87
N ASN A 363 -0.86 9.72 -21.06
CA ASN A 363 0.07 9.86 -22.20
C ASN A 363 0.75 11.24 -22.21
N ASN A 364 0.13 12.25 -21.59
CA ASN A 364 0.62 13.63 -21.53
C ASN A 364 1.06 14.01 -20.10
N GLN A 365 1.72 13.08 -19.42
CA GLN A 365 2.14 13.31 -18.04
C GLN A 365 3.13 14.47 -17.93
N ILE A 366 2.90 15.28 -16.92
CA ILE A 366 3.88 16.26 -16.46
C ILE A 366 4.68 15.66 -15.31
N ASP A 367 5.94 16.03 -15.24
CA ASP A 367 6.80 15.65 -14.12
C ASP A 367 6.21 16.19 -12.81
N THR A 368 6.06 15.34 -11.83
CA THR A 368 5.45 15.71 -10.54
C THR A 368 6.18 16.87 -9.84
N ARG A 369 7.49 17.03 -10.09
CA ARG A 369 8.27 18.16 -9.59
C ARG A 369 7.80 19.51 -10.13
N SER A 370 7.19 19.53 -11.33
CA SER A 370 6.61 20.76 -11.91
C SER A 370 5.51 21.36 -11.04
N LEU A 371 4.80 20.52 -10.26
CA LEU A 371 3.70 20.98 -9.43
C LEU A 371 4.16 21.94 -8.31
N ILE A 372 5.45 21.87 -7.92
CA ILE A 372 6.04 22.83 -6.96
C ILE A 372 5.89 24.28 -7.46
N TYR A 373 5.99 24.46 -8.78
CA TYR A 373 5.92 25.77 -9.44
C TYR A 373 4.52 26.11 -9.97
N CYS A 374 3.75 25.10 -10.36
CA CYS A 374 2.50 25.28 -11.11
C CYS A 374 1.25 25.18 -10.25
N ALA A 375 1.27 24.47 -9.11
CA ALA A 375 0.10 24.25 -8.28
C ALA A 375 -0.01 25.26 -7.12
N ASP A 376 -1.22 25.68 -6.80
CA ASP A 376 -1.55 26.49 -5.63
C ASP A 376 -2.27 25.66 -4.54
N LEU A 377 -3.00 24.62 -4.94
CA LEU A 377 -3.65 23.65 -4.06
C LEU A 377 -3.59 22.26 -4.69
N ILE A 378 -3.30 21.26 -3.87
CA ILE A 378 -3.42 19.85 -4.23
C ILE A 378 -4.69 19.29 -3.60
N VAL A 379 -5.49 18.58 -4.38
CA VAL A 379 -6.68 17.87 -3.89
C VAL A 379 -6.54 16.39 -4.20
N THR A 380 -6.67 15.58 -3.19
CA THR A 380 -6.60 14.12 -3.32
C THR A 380 -7.56 13.44 -2.37
N CYS A 381 -7.94 12.20 -2.66
CA CYS A 381 -8.71 11.41 -1.70
C CYS A 381 -7.78 10.81 -0.62
N LEU A 382 -6.83 9.98 -1.05
CA LEU A 382 -5.91 9.23 -0.18
C LEU A 382 -4.47 9.19 -0.72
N GLY A 383 -4.11 10.05 -1.69
CA GLY A 383 -2.83 9.98 -2.41
C GLY A 383 -1.64 10.52 -1.62
N SER A 384 -0.44 10.01 -1.93
CA SER A 384 0.83 10.49 -1.36
C SER A 384 1.15 11.95 -1.74
N ALA A 385 0.63 12.44 -2.88
CA ALA A 385 0.73 13.85 -3.27
C ALA A 385 0.26 14.82 -2.17
N GLY A 386 -0.66 14.37 -1.28
CA GLY A 386 -1.16 15.14 -0.16
C GLY A 386 -0.14 15.42 0.96
N PHE A 387 1.02 14.75 1.00
CA PHE A 387 2.13 15.10 1.88
C PHE A 387 3.43 15.41 1.14
N GLU A 388 3.64 14.79 -0.02
CA GLU A 388 4.86 15.00 -0.82
C GLU A 388 4.99 16.44 -1.29
N LEU A 389 3.95 16.99 -1.90
CA LEU A 389 3.96 18.34 -2.44
C LEU A 389 3.95 19.43 -1.33
N PRO A 390 3.24 19.26 -0.20
CA PRO A 390 3.47 20.06 1.00
C PRO A 390 4.93 20.06 1.47
N ALA A 391 5.57 18.92 1.57
CA ALA A 391 6.96 18.82 2.00
C ALA A 391 7.94 19.48 1.00
N MET A 392 7.78 19.18 -0.28
CA MET A 392 8.66 19.68 -1.36
C MET A 392 8.51 21.18 -1.59
N GLY A 393 7.29 21.65 -1.77
CA GLY A 393 6.99 23.02 -2.23
C GLY A 393 6.19 23.88 -1.27
N GLY A 394 5.78 23.38 -0.10
CA GLY A 394 4.86 24.09 0.81
C GLY A 394 3.48 24.31 0.19
N ILE A 395 3.06 23.46 -0.76
CA ILE A 395 1.76 23.56 -1.39
C ILE A 395 0.73 22.99 -0.43
N PRO A 396 -0.35 23.72 -0.08
CA PRO A 396 -1.41 23.16 0.75
C PRO A 396 -2.09 21.98 0.07
N SER A 397 -2.59 21.05 0.86
CA SER A 397 -3.35 19.90 0.36
C SER A 397 -4.71 19.78 1.03
N LEU A 398 -5.75 19.45 0.24
CA LEU A 398 -7.08 19.06 0.69
C LEU A 398 -7.23 17.55 0.51
N VAL A 399 -7.53 16.84 1.60
CA VAL A 399 -7.55 15.39 1.64
C VAL A 399 -8.93 14.88 2.02
N ALA A 400 -9.58 14.14 1.13
CA ALA A 400 -10.97 13.68 1.30
C ALA A 400 -11.11 12.37 2.11
N GLY A 401 -10.11 12.02 2.90
CA GLY A 401 -10.13 10.82 3.73
C GLY A 401 -8.99 10.73 4.73
N ASN A 402 -8.94 9.64 5.51
CA ASN A 402 -7.89 9.41 6.49
C ASN A 402 -6.70 8.68 5.85
N ASN A 403 -5.51 9.25 5.97
CA ASN A 403 -4.28 8.67 5.42
C ASN A 403 -3.17 8.68 6.48
N VAL A 404 -2.01 8.12 6.13
CA VAL A 404 -0.82 8.02 6.97
C VAL A 404 -0.35 9.36 7.52
N TYR A 405 -0.64 10.47 6.84
CA TYR A 405 -0.19 11.81 7.18
C TYR A 405 -1.29 12.74 7.72
N THR A 406 -2.55 12.28 7.81
CA THR A 406 -3.64 13.12 8.36
C THR A 406 -3.50 13.31 9.86
N GLY A 407 -3.95 14.46 10.38
CA GLY A 407 -3.80 14.82 11.79
C GLY A 407 -2.45 15.43 12.18
N LEU A 408 -1.57 15.67 11.20
CA LEU A 408 -0.23 16.22 11.45
C LEU A 408 -0.16 17.75 11.29
N GLY A 409 -1.28 18.41 10.94
CA GLY A 409 -1.42 19.86 10.94
C GLY A 409 -0.77 20.60 9.78
N PHE A 410 -0.72 19.96 8.59
CA PHE A 410 -0.28 20.59 7.35
C PHE A 410 -1.22 20.33 6.16
N SER A 411 -2.28 19.55 6.35
CA SER A 411 -3.33 19.28 5.36
C SER A 411 -4.69 19.78 5.83
N LEU A 412 -5.56 20.11 4.89
CA LEU A 412 -6.97 20.44 5.12
C LEU A 412 -7.76 19.11 5.09
N GLU A 413 -8.48 18.80 6.16
CA GLU A 413 -9.05 17.48 6.41
C GLU A 413 -10.55 17.58 6.77
N PRO A 414 -11.41 17.84 5.78
CA PRO A 414 -12.85 17.92 6.02
C PRO A 414 -13.38 16.57 6.54
N LYS A 415 -14.40 16.64 7.38
CA LYS A 415 -15.05 15.45 7.95
C LYS A 415 -16.34 15.10 7.21
N THR A 416 -16.85 16.02 6.39
CA THR A 416 -18.08 15.86 5.62
C THR A 416 -17.91 16.34 4.19
N LYS A 417 -18.77 15.86 3.27
CA LYS A 417 -18.81 16.36 1.90
C LYS A 417 -19.11 17.87 1.85
N LYS A 418 -19.95 18.36 2.75
CA LYS A 418 -20.28 19.77 2.86
C LYS A 418 -19.03 20.61 3.13
N GLU A 419 -18.27 20.28 4.17
CA GLU A 419 -17.01 20.94 4.50
C GLU A 419 -15.99 20.86 3.34
N TYR A 420 -15.92 19.70 2.67
CA TYR A 420 -15.03 19.51 1.51
C TYR A 420 -15.34 20.52 0.40
N PHE A 421 -16.61 20.66 0.02
CA PHE A 421 -17.01 21.61 -1.02
C PHE A 421 -16.94 23.07 -0.56
N GLU A 422 -17.17 23.37 0.71
CA GLU A 422 -16.99 24.72 1.27
C GLU A 422 -15.51 25.16 1.19
N ILE A 423 -14.56 24.22 1.43
CA ILE A 423 -13.12 24.49 1.27
C ILE A 423 -12.79 24.70 -0.21
N LEU A 424 -13.28 23.86 -1.11
CA LEU A 424 -13.07 24.02 -2.55
C LEU A 424 -13.66 25.32 -3.10
N ASP A 425 -14.81 25.78 -2.59
CA ASP A 425 -15.39 27.06 -3.01
C ASP A 425 -14.52 28.26 -2.66
N LYS A 426 -13.72 28.12 -1.60
CA LYS A 426 -12.75 29.12 -1.11
C LYS A 426 -11.33 28.85 -1.58
N ALA A 427 -11.09 27.92 -2.53
CA ALA A 427 -9.75 27.53 -2.98
C ALA A 427 -8.91 28.71 -3.49
N TYR A 428 -9.55 29.75 -4.06
CA TYR A 428 -8.88 30.97 -4.50
C TYR A 428 -8.26 31.81 -3.36
N LYS A 429 -8.63 31.54 -2.09
CA LYS A 429 -8.10 32.23 -0.88
C LYS A 429 -7.02 31.42 -0.17
N ILE A 430 -6.85 30.13 -0.50
CA ILE A 430 -5.92 29.24 0.23
C ILE A 430 -4.48 29.66 -0.10
N GLU A 431 -3.71 29.97 0.94
CA GLU A 431 -2.31 30.38 0.82
C GLU A 431 -1.34 29.22 1.01
N ARG A 432 -0.07 29.41 0.62
CA ARG A 432 1.02 28.46 0.84
C ARG A 432 1.17 28.15 2.34
N LEU A 433 1.67 26.96 2.65
CA LEU A 433 1.94 26.55 4.02
C LEU A 433 2.95 27.47 4.71
N THR A 434 2.72 27.74 5.98
CA THR A 434 3.71 28.39 6.82
C THR A 434 4.99 27.55 6.93
N PRO A 435 6.15 28.15 7.21
CA PRO A 435 7.40 27.39 7.40
C PRO A 435 7.27 26.27 8.43
N GLN A 436 6.51 26.49 9.51
CA GLN A 436 6.26 25.48 10.53
C GLN A 436 5.43 24.31 10.01
N ALA A 437 4.32 24.56 9.28
CA ALA A 437 3.50 23.50 8.69
C ALA A 437 4.27 22.72 7.62
N ARG A 438 5.07 23.41 6.80
CA ARG A 438 5.97 22.77 5.85
C ARG A 438 7.03 21.90 6.55
N GLY A 439 7.58 22.36 7.67
CA GLY A 439 8.53 21.56 8.48
C GLY A 439 7.89 20.27 8.99
N ARG A 440 6.62 20.31 9.45
CA ARG A 440 5.88 19.10 9.81
C ARG A 440 5.68 18.15 8.62
N ALA A 441 5.35 18.67 7.44
CA ALA A 441 5.23 17.87 6.22
C ALA A 441 6.57 17.20 5.84
N GLN A 442 7.70 17.91 5.99
CA GLN A 442 9.05 17.36 5.75
C GLN A 442 9.41 16.27 6.78
N ALA A 443 9.06 16.47 8.05
CA ALA A 443 9.27 15.43 9.07
C ALA A 443 8.41 14.18 8.81
N ALA A 444 7.14 14.36 8.39
CA ALA A 444 6.29 13.27 7.97
C ALA A 444 6.87 12.53 6.75
N TYR A 445 7.44 13.25 5.78
CA TYR A 445 8.12 12.70 4.62
C TYR A 445 9.32 11.83 5.03
N ILE A 446 10.16 12.33 5.93
CA ILE A 446 11.32 11.60 6.49
C ILE A 446 10.83 10.32 7.18
N TYR A 447 9.82 10.43 8.05
CA TYR A 447 9.26 9.27 8.76
C TYR A 447 8.74 8.21 7.79
N ILE A 448 7.87 8.60 6.87
CA ILE A 448 7.19 7.66 5.96
C ILE A 448 8.17 6.97 5.01
N TYR A 449 9.16 7.68 4.48
CA TYR A 449 10.06 7.15 3.47
C TYR A 449 11.34 6.54 4.03
N GLN A 450 11.72 6.86 5.26
CA GLN A 450 12.94 6.31 5.85
C GLN A 450 12.67 5.55 7.15
N PHE A 451 11.99 6.16 8.11
CA PHE A 451 11.97 5.59 9.46
C PHE A 451 10.92 4.50 9.68
N SER A 452 9.78 4.57 9.01
CA SER A 452 8.73 3.55 9.13
C SER A 452 9.03 2.23 8.40
N ARG A 453 10.12 2.16 7.66
CA ARG A 453 10.49 1.03 6.81
C ARG A 453 11.90 0.54 7.13
N VAL A 454 12.14 -0.71 6.79
CA VAL A 454 13.47 -1.33 6.86
C VAL A 454 13.91 -1.81 5.49
N ASP A 455 15.18 -1.65 5.18
CA ASP A 455 15.75 -2.12 3.93
C ASP A 455 15.97 -3.64 3.99
N ILE A 456 15.72 -4.32 2.86
CA ILE A 456 16.10 -5.71 2.64
C ILE A 456 17.02 -5.70 1.41
N SER A 457 18.30 -5.52 1.65
CA SER A 457 19.29 -5.21 0.62
C SER A 457 19.41 -6.28 -0.47
N VAL A 458 18.97 -7.52 -0.21
CA VAL A 458 19.00 -8.63 -1.16
C VAL A 458 17.71 -8.79 -1.98
N CYS A 459 16.65 -8.04 -1.65
CA CYS A 459 15.44 -8.03 -2.45
C CYS A 459 15.59 -7.08 -3.66
N PRO A 460 15.43 -7.57 -4.90
CA PRO A 460 15.45 -6.73 -6.09
C PRO A 460 14.34 -5.67 -6.08
N ILE A 461 14.66 -4.46 -6.53
CA ILE A 461 13.66 -3.45 -6.89
C ILE A 461 13.11 -3.85 -8.25
N LEU A 462 11.78 -3.92 -8.35
CA LEU A 462 11.04 -4.24 -9.58
C LEU A 462 10.29 -3.02 -10.07
N SER A 463 10.37 -2.75 -11.39
CA SER A 463 9.39 -1.89 -12.05
C SER A 463 8.07 -2.65 -12.25
N ARG A 464 6.97 -1.92 -12.48
CA ARG A 464 5.66 -2.52 -12.81
C ARG A 464 5.70 -3.38 -14.05
N ASP A 465 6.47 -2.99 -15.07
CA ASP A 465 6.61 -3.74 -16.32
C ASP A 465 7.38 -5.04 -16.08
N GLU A 466 8.42 -5.01 -15.24
CA GLU A 466 9.16 -6.20 -14.84
C GLU A 466 8.29 -7.19 -14.05
N GLU A 467 7.39 -6.72 -13.19
CA GLU A 467 6.44 -7.57 -12.45
C GLU A 467 5.46 -8.33 -13.35
N LYS A 468 5.09 -7.75 -14.49
CA LYS A 468 4.16 -8.34 -15.47
C LYS A 468 4.87 -9.24 -16.49
N ASN A 469 6.19 -9.33 -16.47
CA ASN A 469 6.95 -10.16 -17.39
C ASN A 469 6.66 -11.65 -17.17
N LYS A 470 6.33 -12.38 -18.23
CA LYS A 470 6.07 -13.82 -18.18
C LYS A 470 7.26 -14.63 -17.61
N ASN A 471 8.48 -14.10 -17.73
CA ASN A 471 9.70 -14.71 -17.22
C ASN A 471 10.14 -14.16 -15.84
N ILE A 472 9.26 -13.49 -15.11
CA ILE A 472 9.58 -12.81 -13.85
C ILE A 472 10.32 -13.72 -12.86
N ASN A 473 9.92 -14.97 -12.73
CA ASN A 473 10.54 -15.92 -11.80
C ASN A 473 12.03 -16.09 -12.06
N SER A 474 12.41 -16.43 -13.31
CA SER A 474 13.81 -16.65 -13.66
C SER A 474 14.65 -15.39 -13.53
N TRP A 475 14.11 -14.27 -13.93
CA TRP A 475 14.76 -12.98 -13.91
C TRP A 475 14.94 -12.45 -12.46
N TYR A 476 13.89 -12.55 -11.62
CA TYR A 476 13.92 -12.13 -10.22
C TYR A 476 15.01 -12.87 -9.45
N TRP A 477 15.03 -14.20 -9.50
CA TRP A 477 16.00 -15.01 -8.77
C TRP A 477 17.44 -14.80 -9.26
N LYS A 478 17.63 -14.46 -10.55
CA LYS A 478 18.94 -14.06 -11.07
C LYS A 478 19.41 -12.74 -10.43
N LYS A 479 18.55 -11.72 -10.34
CA LYS A 479 18.87 -10.44 -9.67
C LYS A 479 19.11 -10.64 -8.18
N ALA A 480 18.27 -11.39 -7.48
CA ALA A 480 18.44 -11.71 -6.08
C ALA A 480 19.79 -12.41 -5.82
N THR A 481 20.17 -13.38 -6.67
CA THR A 481 21.48 -14.04 -6.60
C THR A 481 22.64 -13.04 -6.64
N LYS A 482 22.60 -12.08 -7.55
CA LYS A 482 23.63 -11.03 -7.68
C LYS A 482 23.69 -10.17 -6.41
N LEU A 483 22.54 -9.75 -5.90
CA LEU A 483 22.47 -8.95 -4.68
C LEU A 483 23.02 -9.70 -3.45
N TYR A 484 22.74 -10.98 -3.30
CA TYR A 484 23.33 -11.79 -2.23
C TYR A 484 24.88 -11.86 -2.34
N GLN A 485 25.43 -11.89 -3.55
CA GLN A 485 26.87 -11.88 -3.74
C GLN A 485 27.50 -10.53 -3.39
N GLU A 486 26.84 -9.43 -3.76
CA GLU A 486 27.36 -8.07 -3.59
C GLU A 486 27.12 -7.49 -2.19
N LYS A 487 26.00 -7.86 -1.54
CA LYS A 487 25.52 -7.22 -0.31
C LYS A 487 25.43 -8.16 0.90
N LYS A 488 26.08 -9.31 0.85
CA LYS A 488 26.00 -10.35 1.88
C LYS A 488 26.22 -9.82 3.29
N ASP A 489 27.27 -9.02 3.49
CA ASP A 489 27.65 -8.55 4.83
C ASP A 489 26.72 -7.45 5.34
N VAL A 490 26.21 -6.60 4.44
CA VAL A 490 25.16 -5.62 4.77
C VAL A 490 23.90 -6.35 5.21
N PHE A 491 23.47 -7.32 4.41
CA PHE A 491 22.26 -8.09 4.69
C PHE A 491 22.38 -8.93 5.99
N LEU A 492 23.56 -9.43 6.30
CA LEU A 492 23.80 -10.14 7.56
C LEU A 492 23.59 -9.23 8.77
N ARG A 493 24.04 -7.97 8.70
CA ARG A 493 23.80 -6.97 9.75
C ARG A 493 22.32 -6.63 9.87
N GLU A 494 21.65 -6.39 8.73
CA GLU A 494 20.20 -6.16 8.69
C GLU A 494 19.45 -7.28 9.42
N VAL A 495 19.68 -8.54 9.03
CA VAL A 495 19.02 -9.72 9.63
C VAL A 495 19.25 -9.80 11.14
N LYS A 496 20.50 -9.61 11.61
CA LYS A 496 20.81 -9.64 13.06
C LYS A 496 20.04 -8.54 13.82
N ASN A 497 20.01 -7.33 13.28
CA ASN A 497 19.27 -6.22 13.89
C ASN A 497 17.75 -6.51 13.93
N TYR A 498 17.18 -7.00 12.85
CA TYR A 498 15.75 -7.31 12.80
C TYR A 498 15.37 -8.46 13.74
N ILE A 499 16.23 -9.48 13.89
CA ILE A 499 16.02 -10.53 14.89
C ILE A 499 16.00 -9.92 16.29
N LYS A 500 16.94 -9.03 16.63
CA LYS A 500 16.99 -8.36 17.94
C LYS A 500 15.70 -7.56 18.19
N ASP A 501 15.24 -6.79 17.20
CA ASP A 501 14.04 -5.96 17.33
C ASP A 501 12.77 -6.82 17.49
N VAL A 502 12.59 -7.83 16.63
CA VAL A 502 11.44 -8.76 16.71
C VAL A 502 11.44 -9.58 18.00
N SER A 503 12.61 -9.82 18.62
CA SER A 503 12.73 -10.55 19.89
C SER A 503 12.16 -9.80 21.08
N GLN A 504 12.01 -8.48 20.99
CA GLN A 504 11.49 -7.67 22.10
C GLN A 504 10.08 -8.14 22.53
N PRO A 505 9.78 -8.16 23.85
CA PRO A 505 8.49 -8.64 24.36
C PRO A 505 7.30 -7.84 23.81
N ASN A 506 7.49 -6.54 23.63
CA ASN A 506 6.49 -5.59 23.19
C ASN A 506 6.61 -5.22 21.70
N PHE A 507 7.24 -6.09 20.90
CA PHE A 507 7.38 -5.83 19.47
C PHE A 507 6.03 -5.50 18.82
N LYS A 508 5.97 -4.34 18.18
CA LYS A 508 4.81 -3.86 17.41
C LYS A 508 5.13 -3.71 15.93
N GLN A 509 6.28 -3.12 15.62
CA GLN A 509 6.68 -2.79 14.27
C GLN A 509 8.20 -2.77 14.15
N LEU A 510 8.73 -3.28 13.01
CA LEU A 510 10.10 -2.97 12.59
C LEU A 510 10.16 -1.55 12.05
N THR A 511 11.09 -0.79 12.58
CA THR A 511 11.34 0.59 12.16
C THR A 511 12.85 0.84 12.15
N SER A 512 13.32 1.69 11.26
CA SER A 512 14.69 2.22 11.30
C SER A 512 14.82 3.43 12.23
N PHE A 513 13.69 3.92 12.75
CA PHE A 513 13.66 4.95 13.78
C PHE A 513 13.91 4.31 15.15
N LYS A 514 15.06 4.63 15.76
CA LYS A 514 15.42 4.19 17.11
C LYS A 514 15.69 5.41 17.97
N ASP A 515 15.12 5.43 19.15
CA ASP A 515 15.26 6.53 20.10
C ASP A 515 16.74 6.77 20.48
N ASP A 516 17.57 5.73 20.40
CA ASP A 516 18.98 5.76 20.85
C ASP A 516 19.99 6.09 19.72
N GLN A 517 19.56 6.35 18.49
CA GLN A 517 20.46 6.52 17.33
C GLN A 517 20.38 7.90 16.67
N LEU A 518 19.66 8.81 17.26
CA LEU A 518 19.55 10.22 16.89
C LEU A 518 20.10 11.13 18.02
#